data_6ae4a32c3793d48d5868dc79369a4ffa
#
_entry.id   6ae4a32c3793d48d5868dc79369a4ffa
#
_cell.length_a   1.000
_cell.length_b   1.000
_cell.length_c   1.000
_cell.angle_alpha   90.00
_cell.angle_beta   90.00
_cell.angle_gamma   90.00
#
_symmetry.space_group_name_H-M   'P 1'
#
loop_
_entity.id
_entity.type
_entity.pdbx_description
1 polymer ?
#
loop_
_entity_poly.entity_id
_entity_poly.type
_entity_poly.pdbx_seq_one_letter_code
_entity_poly.pdbx_strand_id
1 'polypeptide(L)'
;MSSRISQKMQEGVAAGVFPGGVLLVSSQGEVRFHQAFGSASLIPNQVPMTCDTLFDLASLTKPLATAAAILILIQNDLLALTDPLSKFFPEFTFGAKREITLYHLLNHSAGLPDWKPYYQEIAEQEEKDPGFLGSSAAKQKICQRVKEEPLIAYPGAKSLYSDLGFILLGEVVEAVATEPLHRFCYRNLFSKHDCKETFFIRLGRRPQAYRGRLFAATEECPWRGKVIRGWVHDDNAYAMGGVAGHAGLFSTAWEVYRLVRLWFDSIAGTGPLNSTLATLFTTCQKGNDIPVGSSWGLGWDTPSHPHSSSGRFFSPMSFGHLGFTGTSIWVDRKRDLIVILLTNRVHPSRDNSEIRLFRPELHDLIFEEVVGV
;
A
#
# COMPACT_ATOMS: atom_id res chain seq x y z
N MET A 1 30.11 1.21 -6.28
CA MET A 1 28.66 1.45 -6.41
C MET A 1 27.97 2.01 -5.17
N SER A 2 28.42 1.77 -3.98
CA SER A 2 27.62 2.11 -2.79
C SER A 2 27.82 3.50 -2.17
N SER A 3 28.82 4.30 -2.57
CA SER A 3 29.14 5.52 -1.81
C SER A 3 28.12 6.65 -1.99
N ARG A 4 27.73 6.99 -3.21
CA ARG A 4 26.82 8.13 -3.45
C ARG A 4 25.38 7.84 -3.00
N ILE A 5 24.86 6.63 -3.27
CA ILE A 5 23.54 6.21 -2.80
C ILE A 5 23.50 6.15 -1.26
N SER A 6 24.52 5.56 -0.62
CA SER A 6 24.64 5.53 0.84
C SER A 6 24.75 6.93 1.43
N GLN A 7 25.54 7.79 0.80
CA GLN A 7 25.69 9.19 1.22
C GLN A 7 24.34 9.92 1.13
N LYS A 8 23.60 9.80 0.00
CA LYS A 8 22.27 10.42 -0.14
C LYS A 8 21.29 9.97 0.92
N MET A 9 21.28 8.67 1.26
CA MET A 9 20.44 8.14 2.34
C MET A 9 20.85 8.70 3.72
N GLN A 10 22.14 8.81 4.00
CA GLN A 10 22.64 9.43 5.24
C GLN A 10 22.31 10.92 5.33
N GLU A 11 22.42 11.65 4.22
CA GLU A 11 21.99 13.05 4.11
C GLU A 11 20.50 13.20 4.41
N GLY A 12 19.64 12.30 3.91
CA GLY A 12 18.22 12.29 4.22
C GLY A 12 17.92 12.12 5.71
N VAL A 13 18.65 11.23 6.39
CA VAL A 13 18.54 11.07 7.84
C VAL A 13 19.05 12.33 8.57
N ALA A 14 20.21 12.86 8.19
CA ALA A 14 20.82 14.03 8.84
C ALA A 14 19.97 15.31 8.65
N ALA A 15 19.33 15.46 7.50
CA ALA A 15 18.41 16.56 7.20
C ALA A 15 17.01 16.38 7.81
N GLY A 16 16.74 15.26 8.50
CA GLY A 16 15.45 15.02 9.13
C GLY A 16 14.32 14.68 8.13
N VAL A 17 14.62 14.28 6.90
CA VAL A 17 13.64 13.83 5.93
C VAL A 17 12.88 12.60 6.43
N PHE A 18 13.59 11.73 7.13
CA PHE A 18 13.07 10.58 7.88
C PHE A 18 14.04 10.18 8.99
N PRO A 19 13.56 9.64 10.13
CA PRO A 19 14.43 9.12 11.19
C PRO A 19 15.32 7.97 10.74
N GLY A 20 14.80 7.12 9.86
CA GLY A 20 15.52 6.02 9.28
C GLY A 20 14.75 5.34 8.16
N GLY A 21 15.43 4.40 7.50
CA GLY A 21 14.83 3.65 6.40
C GLY A 21 15.71 2.51 5.92
N VAL A 22 15.11 1.65 5.12
CA VAL A 22 15.79 0.58 4.38
C VAL A 22 15.59 0.84 2.89
N LEU A 23 16.70 0.86 2.16
CA LEU A 23 16.71 0.93 0.70
C LEU A 23 17.15 -0.42 0.13
N LEU A 24 16.34 -0.97 -0.79
CA LEU A 24 16.68 -2.12 -1.60
C LEU A 24 16.57 -1.74 -3.09
N VAL A 25 17.64 -2.00 -3.83
CA VAL A 25 17.68 -1.80 -5.28
C VAL A 25 18.09 -3.11 -5.94
N SER A 26 17.27 -3.57 -6.89
CA SER A 26 17.59 -4.71 -7.76
C SER A 26 17.63 -4.26 -9.20
N SER A 27 18.61 -4.74 -9.95
CA SER A 27 18.74 -4.51 -11.39
C SER A 27 19.16 -5.79 -12.08
N GLN A 28 18.52 -6.10 -13.22
CA GLN A 28 18.79 -7.30 -14.02
C GLN A 28 18.70 -8.60 -13.20
N GLY A 29 17.68 -8.69 -12.34
CA GLY A 29 17.44 -9.86 -11.47
C GLY A 29 18.34 -9.97 -10.25
N GLU A 30 19.35 -9.10 -10.08
CA GLU A 30 20.29 -9.12 -8.96
C GLU A 30 20.07 -7.97 -7.99
N VAL A 31 20.11 -8.24 -6.69
CA VAL A 31 20.09 -7.19 -5.65
C VAL A 31 21.44 -6.51 -5.61
N ARG A 32 21.48 -5.26 -6.05
CA ARG A 32 22.68 -4.42 -6.12
C ARG A 32 22.94 -3.63 -4.85
N PHE A 33 21.86 -3.38 -4.08
CA PHE A 33 21.93 -2.59 -2.85
C PHE A 33 20.84 -3.04 -1.88
N HIS A 34 21.20 -3.27 -0.61
CA HIS A 34 20.24 -3.55 0.46
C HIS A 34 20.85 -3.10 1.79
N GLN A 35 20.50 -1.91 2.26
CA GLN A 35 21.08 -1.32 3.46
C GLN A 35 20.05 -0.56 4.30
N ALA A 36 20.31 -0.52 5.62
CA ALA A 36 19.54 0.22 6.61
C ALA A 36 20.27 1.49 7.04
N PHE A 37 19.53 2.56 7.32
CA PHE A 37 20.03 3.87 7.69
C PHE A 37 19.24 4.45 8.85
N GLY A 38 19.91 5.17 9.76
CA GLY A 38 19.28 5.89 10.85
C GLY A 38 18.59 4.99 11.88
N SER A 39 17.42 5.41 12.34
CA SER A 39 16.75 4.87 13.51
C SER A 39 15.34 4.33 13.20
N ALA A 40 15.05 3.15 13.72
CA ALA A 40 13.70 2.55 13.71
C ALA A 40 12.76 3.29 14.70
N SER A 41 13.32 3.95 15.71
CA SER A 41 12.59 4.78 16.67
C SER A 41 13.54 5.85 17.21
N LEU A 42 13.01 7.05 17.47
CA LEU A 42 13.70 8.13 18.19
C LEU A 42 13.21 8.22 19.64
N ILE A 43 11.94 7.94 19.88
CA ILE A 43 11.27 8.06 21.19
C ILE A 43 10.50 6.78 21.54
N PRO A 44 10.43 6.41 22.85
CA PRO A 44 11.08 7.06 23.98
C PRO A 44 12.59 6.84 23.99
N ASN A 45 13.11 5.87 23.24
CA ASN A 45 14.53 5.57 23.10
C ASN A 45 14.91 5.44 21.64
N GLN A 46 16.11 5.93 21.31
CA GLN A 46 16.66 5.74 19.98
C GLN A 46 17.02 4.26 19.76
N VAL A 47 16.50 3.68 18.67
CA VAL A 47 16.73 2.29 18.29
C VAL A 47 17.26 2.26 16.86
N PRO A 48 18.44 1.66 16.60
CA PRO A 48 18.98 1.59 15.24
C PRO A 48 18.04 0.87 14.26
N MET A 49 18.02 1.31 13.01
CA MET A 49 17.36 0.62 11.91
C MET A 49 18.20 -0.60 11.48
N THR A 50 17.52 -1.68 11.08
CA THR A 50 18.15 -2.88 10.50
C THR A 50 17.44 -3.28 9.20
N CYS A 51 18.10 -4.06 8.35
CA CYS A 51 17.46 -4.54 7.10
C CYS A 51 16.23 -5.43 7.36
N ASP A 52 16.15 -6.07 8.52
CA ASP A 52 15.05 -6.93 8.96
C ASP A 52 13.95 -6.16 9.71
N THR A 53 14.04 -4.83 9.79
CA THR A 53 13.02 -4.01 10.41
C THR A 53 11.70 -4.15 9.66
N LEU A 54 10.63 -4.38 10.41
CA LEU A 54 9.27 -4.45 9.91
C LEU A 54 8.66 -3.05 9.81
N PHE A 55 8.12 -2.72 8.66
CA PHE A 55 7.48 -1.44 8.40
C PHE A 55 5.97 -1.60 8.27
N ASP A 56 5.22 -0.64 8.80
CA ASP A 56 3.85 -0.41 8.34
C ASP A 56 3.92 0.10 6.91
N LEU A 57 3.46 -0.71 5.99
CA LEU A 57 3.50 -0.44 4.56
C LEU A 57 2.45 0.59 4.11
N ALA A 58 1.51 0.96 4.99
CA ALA A 58 0.42 1.86 4.68
C ALA A 58 -0.28 1.47 3.35
N SER A 59 -0.39 2.40 2.42
CA SER A 59 -1.09 2.18 1.14
C SER A 59 -0.41 1.20 0.18
N LEU A 60 0.82 0.75 0.43
CA LEU A 60 1.37 -0.39 -0.31
C LEU A 60 0.56 -1.68 -0.05
N THR A 61 -0.29 -1.70 0.97
CA THR A 61 -1.31 -2.74 1.19
C THR A 61 -2.20 -2.91 -0.04
N LYS A 62 -2.53 -1.81 -0.72
CA LYS A 62 -3.43 -1.81 -1.89
C LYS A 62 -2.91 -2.71 -3.01
N PRO A 63 -1.71 -2.50 -3.57
CA PRO A 63 -1.19 -3.37 -4.62
C PRO A 63 -0.73 -4.73 -4.12
N LEU A 64 -0.05 -4.78 -2.96
CA LEU A 64 0.61 -6.00 -2.49
C LEU A 64 -0.35 -7.03 -1.87
N ALA A 65 -1.50 -6.59 -1.37
CA ALA A 65 -2.49 -7.49 -0.76
C ALA A 65 -3.82 -7.45 -1.52
N THR A 66 -4.49 -6.30 -1.55
CA THR A 66 -5.89 -6.22 -2.01
C THR A 66 -6.02 -6.39 -3.51
N ALA A 67 -5.26 -5.65 -4.32
CA ALA A 67 -5.29 -5.79 -5.78
C ALA A 67 -4.77 -7.18 -6.22
N ALA A 68 -3.73 -7.70 -5.55
CA ALA A 68 -3.27 -9.07 -5.77
C ALA A 68 -4.35 -10.11 -5.45
N ALA A 69 -5.11 -9.93 -4.35
CA ALA A 69 -6.22 -10.80 -4.00
C ALA A 69 -7.34 -10.76 -5.05
N ILE A 70 -7.72 -9.57 -5.51
CA ILE A 70 -8.70 -9.41 -6.60
C ILE A 70 -8.20 -10.09 -7.89
N LEU A 71 -6.93 -9.89 -8.28
CA LEU A 71 -6.35 -10.55 -9.45
C LEU A 71 -6.44 -12.08 -9.33
N ILE A 72 -6.08 -12.64 -8.17
CA ILE A 72 -6.17 -14.10 -7.92
C ILE A 72 -7.62 -14.60 -8.04
N LEU A 73 -8.60 -13.84 -7.54
CA LEU A 73 -10.00 -14.21 -7.67
C LEU A 73 -10.49 -14.14 -9.13
N ILE A 74 -10.02 -13.15 -9.89
CA ILE A 74 -10.31 -13.06 -11.35
C ILE A 74 -9.64 -14.23 -12.10
N GLN A 75 -8.38 -14.54 -11.79
CA GLN A 75 -7.66 -15.67 -12.41
C GLN A 75 -8.34 -17.02 -12.16
N ASN A 76 -9.12 -17.13 -11.08
CA ASN A 76 -9.87 -18.33 -10.71
C ASN A 76 -11.34 -18.26 -11.15
N ASP A 77 -11.71 -17.34 -12.05
CA ASP A 77 -13.07 -17.15 -12.59
C ASP A 77 -14.15 -16.85 -11.53
N LEU A 78 -13.75 -16.35 -10.36
CA LEU A 78 -14.66 -15.98 -9.26
C LEU A 78 -15.12 -14.53 -9.33
N LEU A 79 -14.37 -13.67 -10.01
CA LEU A 79 -14.64 -12.26 -10.24
C LEU A 79 -14.35 -11.85 -11.68
N ALA A 80 -14.97 -10.76 -12.12
CA ALA A 80 -14.63 -10.03 -13.34
C ALA A 80 -14.40 -8.54 -13.01
N LEU A 81 -13.51 -7.85 -13.73
CA LEU A 81 -13.31 -6.41 -13.58
C LEU A 81 -14.59 -5.61 -13.81
N THR A 82 -15.47 -6.12 -14.66
CA THR A 82 -16.78 -5.54 -15.00
C THR A 82 -17.87 -5.86 -13.99
N ASP A 83 -17.62 -6.68 -12.98
CA ASP A 83 -18.61 -6.97 -11.94
C ASP A 83 -19.01 -5.66 -11.25
N PRO A 84 -20.33 -5.33 -11.26
CA PRO A 84 -20.81 -4.15 -10.56
C PRO A 84 -20.80 -4.37 -9.04
N LEU A 85 -20.58 -3.32 -8.27
CA LEU A 85 -20.61 -3.41 -6.81
C LEU A 85 -21.97 -3.86 -6.27
N SER A 86 -23.05 -3.62 -7.00
CA SER A 86 -24.40 -4.10 -6.67
C SER A 86 -24.51 -5.64 -6.60
N LYS A 87 -23.57 -6.37 -7.21
CA LYS A 87 -23.46 -7.83 -7.07
C LYS A 87 -23.13 -8.26 -5.63
N PHE A 88 -22.46 -7.40 -4.88
CA PHE A 88 -21.95 -7.69 -3.51
C PHE A 88 -22.69 -6.89 -2.44
N PHE A 89 -23.14 -5.67 -2.77
CA PHE A 89 -23.69 -4.72 -1.82
C PHE A 89 -24.97 -4.07 -2.35
N PRO A 90 -26.11 -4.26 -1.69
CA PRO A 90 -27.40 -3.73 -2.15
C PRO A 90 -27.45 -2.19 -2.17
N GLU A 91 -26.59 -1.51 -1.40
CA GLU A 91 -26.46 -0.04 -1.38
C GLU A 91 -26.05 0.54 -2.73
N PHE A 92 -25.51 -0.28 -3.63
CA PHE A 92 -25.04 0.11 -4.95
C PHE A 92 -26.03 -0.20 -6.08
N THR A 93 -27.30 -0.46 -5.78
CA THR A 93 -28.32 -0.77 -6.81
C THR A 93 -28.99 0.46 -7.39
N PHE A 94 -28.84 1.64 -6.79
CA PHE A 94 -29.55 2.85 -7.17
C PHE A 94 -28.64 4.01 -7.60
N GLY A 95 -29.20 4.90 -8.43
CA GLY A 95 -28.52 6.12 -8.88
C GLY A 95 -27.23 5.83 -9.64
N ALA A 96 -26.30 6.76 -9.59
CA ALA A 96 -25.00 6.62 -10.23
C ALA A 96 -24.12 5.51 -9.61
N LYS A 97 -24.38 5.11 -8.36
CA LYS A 97 -23.63 4.04 -7.71
C LYS A 97 -23.75 2.69 -8.42
N ARG A 98 -24.85 2.43 -9.11
CA ARG A 98 -25.06 1.18 -9.87
C ARG A 98 -24.03 0.96 -11.00
N GLU A 99 -23.42 2.03 -11.48
CA GLU A 99 -22.41 1.99 -12.55
C GLU A 99 -21.00 1.68 -12.03
N ILE A 100 -20.80 1.65 -10.70
CA ILE A 100 -19.49 1.36 -10.12
C ILE A 100 -19.17 -0.12 -10.28
N THR A 101 -18.05 -0.42 -10.92
CA THR A 101 -17.49 -1.77 -11.09
C THR A 101 -16.18 -1.92 -10.27
N LEU A 102 -15.68 -3.15 -10.17
CA LEU A 102 -14.36 -3.41 -9.56
C LEU A 102 -13.25 -2.67 -10.31
N TYR A 103 -13.37 -2.49 -11.62
CA TYR A 103 -12.45 -1.70 -12.43
C TYR A 103 -12.35 -0.25 -11.95
N HIS A 104 -13.47 0.41 -11.68
CA HIS A 104 -13.52 1.79 -11.21
C HIS A 104 -12.88 1.96 -9.81
N LEU A 105 -13.05 0.96 -8.93
CA LEU A 105 -12.40 0.99 -7.61
C LEU A 105 -10.89 0.83 -7.70
N LEU A 106 -10.43 -0.13 -8.51
CA LEU A 106 -9.01 -0.44 -8.66
C LEU A 106 -8.21 0.71 -9.29
N ASN A 107 -8.80 1.47 -10.21
CA ASN A 107 -8.14 2.60 -10.88
C ASN A 107 -8.51 3.97 -10.30
N HIS A 108 -9.17 4.01 -9.14
CA HIS A 108 -9.55 5.24 -8.45
C HIS A 108 -10.47 6.19 -9.25
N SER A 109 -11.36 5.64 -10.08
CA SER A 109 -12.32 6.42 -10.87
C SER A 109 -13.78 6.20 -10.45
N ALA A 110 -14.02 5.59 -9.30
CA ALA A 110 -15.37 5.28 -8.81
C ALA A 110 -16.21 6.50 -8.42
N GLY A 111 -15.62 7.68 -8.31
CA GLY A 111 -16.28 8.90 -7.85
C GLY A 111 -16.51 8.95 -6.33
N LEU A 112 -15.90 8.07 -5.57
CA LEU A 112 -15.92 8.10 -4.11
C LEU A 112 -14.98 9.18 -3.57
N PRO A 113 -15.24 9.75 -2.37
CA PRO A 113 -14.27 10.58 -1.65
C PRO A 113 -12.94 9.87 -1.45
N ASP A 114 -11.86 10.65 -1.26
CA ASP A 114 -10.52 10.15 -0.99
C ASP A 114 -10.41 9.46 0.37
N TRP A 115 -10.84 10.16 1.44
CA TRP A 115 -10.75 9.72 2.82
C TRP A 115 -11.80 10.43 3.69
N LYS A 116 -12.22 9.78 4.79
CA LYS A 116 -13.09 10.34 5.82
C LYS A 116 -12.68 9.84 7.20
N PRO A 117 -12.82 10.64 8.27
CA PRO A 117 -12.38 10.25 9.62
C PRO A 117 -13.40 9.37 10.36
N TYR A 118 -13.79 8.23 9.79
CA TYR A 118 -14.78 7.32 10.40
C TYR A 118 -14.32 6.80 11.76
N TYR A 119 -13.01 6.73 12.00
CA TYR A 119 -12.44 6.30 13.28
C TYR A 119 -12.93 7.15 14.45
N GLN A 120 -13.32 8.40 14.23
CA GLN A 120 -13.84 9.27 15.28
C GLN A 120 -15.15 8.75 15.86
N GLU A 121 -16.09 8.33 15.01
CA GLU A 121 -17.34 7.71 15.45
C GLU A 121 -17.10 6.41 16.24
N ILE A 122 -16.05 5.67 15.89
CA ILE A 122 -15.66 4.43 16.59
C ILE A 122 -15.01 4.76 17.93
N ALA A 123 -14.19 5.80 17.99
CA ALA A 123 -13.58 6.26 19.25
C ALA A 123 -14.63 6.76 20.25
N GLU A 124 -15.60 7.54 19.79
CA GLU A 124 -16.76 7.96 20.62
C GLU A 124 -17.61 6.79 21.11
N GLN A 125 -17.73 5.74 20.28
CA GLN A 125 -18.48 4.54 20.69
C GLN A 125 -17.69 3.71 21.70
N GLU A 126 -16.36 3.62 21.55
CA GLU A 126 -15.48 2.93 22.52
C GLU A 126 -15.55 3.53 23.92
N GLU A 127 -15.74 4.87 24.06
CA GLU A 127 -15.95 5.52 25.37
C GLU A 127 -17.24 5.05 26.06
N LYS A 128 -18.26 4.68 25.28
CA LYS A 128 -19.58 4.23 25.78
C LYS A 128 -19.66 2.71 25.94
N ASP A 129 -18.94 2.00 25.10
CA ASP A 129 -18.94 0.53 25.00
C ASP A 129 -17.49 0.02 24.85
N PRO A 130 -16.75 -0.12 25.97
CA PRO A 130 -15.36 -0.55 25.95
C PRO A 130 -15.18 -1.91 25.27
N GLY A 131 -14.26 -1.98 24.31
CA GLY A 131 -14.00 -3.14 23.47
C GLY A 131 -14.71 -3.10 22.12
N PHE A 132 -15.41 -2.01 21.81
CA PHE A 132 -16.00 -1.79 20.48
C PHE A 132 -14.91 -1.52 19.43
N LEU A 133 -13.90 -0.72 19.79
CA LEU A 133 -12.76 -0.39 18.91
C LEU A 133 -12.06 -1.66 18.43
N GLY A 134 -11.91 -1.80 17.12
CA GLY A 134 -11.25 -2.95 16.51
C GLY A 134 -12.07 -4.23 16.49
N SER A 135 -13.31 -4.20 16.97
CA SER A 135 -14.26 -5.30 16.88
C SER A 135 -14.78 -5.50 15.44
N SER A 136 -15.41 -6.64 15.20
CA SER A 136 -16.13 -6.88 13.94
C SER A 136 -17.29 -5.88 13.73
N ALA A 137 -17.93 -5.45 14.80
CA ALA A 137 -18.99 -4.44 14.75
C ALA A 137 -18.46 -3.06 14.34
N ALA A 138 -17.30 -2.65 14.86
CA ALA A 138 -16.63 -1.42 14.44
C ALA A 138 -16.23 -1.46 12.96
N LYS A 139 -15.68 -2.58 12.48
CA LYS A 139 -15.38 -2.77 11.06
C LYS A 139 -16.64 -2.66 10.20
N GLN A 140 -17.72 -3.37 10.57
CA GLN A 140 -18.99 -3.31 9.84
C GLN A 140 -19.57 -1.89 9.81
N LYS A 141 -19.49 -1.13 10.93
CA LYS A 141 -19.95 0.26 10.99
C LYS A 141 -19.18 1.15 10.01
N ILE A 142 -17.84 1.06 9.96
CA ILE A 142 -17.05 1.82 9.00
C ILE A 142 -17.38 1.41 7.57
N CYS A 143 -17.46 0.13 7.25
CA CYS A 143 -17.82 -0.36 5.93
C CYS A 143 -19.21 0.13 5.50
N GLN A 144 -20.18 0.15 6.41
CA GLN A 144 -21.51 0.69 6.13
C GLN A 144 -21.46 2.19 5.84
N ARG A 145 -20.71 2.98 6.62
CA ARG A 145 -20.50 4.42 6.35
C ARG A 145 -19.87 4.65 4.97
N VAL A 146 -18.88 3.84 4.58
CA VAL A 146 -18.26 3.92 3.25
C VAL A 146 -19.29 3.65 2.14
N LYS A 147 -20.17 2.65 2.31
CA LYS A 147 -21.23 2.33 1.35
C LYS A 147 -22.28 3.45 1.22
N GLU A 148 -22.54 4.17 2.30
CA GLU A 148 -23.49 5.28 2.35
C GLU A 148 -22.94 6.60 1.77
N GLU A 149 -21.61 6.77 1.67
CA GLU A 149 -21.00 8.02 1.18
C GLU A 149 -21.57 8.42 -0.18
N PRO A 150 -21.96 9.70 -0.35
CA PRO A 150 -22.36 10.22 -1.64
C PRO A 150 -21.17 10.26 -2.60
N LEU A 151 -21.43 10.03 -3.87
CA LEU A 151 -20.42 10.23 -4.90
C LEU A 151 -20.13 11.72 -5.07
N ILE A 152 -18.85 12.07 -5.25
CA ILE A 152 -18.39 13.43 -5.55
C ILE A 152 -18.20 13.67 -7.05
N ALA A 153 -18.26 12.60 -7.85
CA ALA A 153 -18.26 12.62 -9.31
C ALA A 153 -18.97 11.37 -9.84
N TYR A 154 -19.39 11.41 -11.11
CA TYR A 154 -19.89 10.22 -11.79
C TYR A 154 -18.76 9.20 -11.99
N PRO A 155 -19.03 7.87 -11.86
CA PRO A 155 -18.02 6.84 -12.14
C PRO A 155 -17.39 7.03 -13.52
N GLY A 156 -16.06 6.94 -13.60
CA GLY A 156 -15.29 7.23 -14.82
C GLY A 156 -15.02 8.71 -15.10
N ALA A 157 -15.70 9.66 -14.46
CA ALA A 157 -15.56 11.08 -14.79
C ALA A 157 -14.33 11.76 -14.17
N LYS A 158 -13.87 11.29 -13.02
CA LYS A 158 -12.74 11.88 -12.28
C LYS A 158 -11.86 10.80 -11.68
N SER A 159 -10.54 10.93 -11.83
CA SER A 159 -9.59 10.13 -11.09
C SER A 159 -9.28 10.83 -9.76
N LEU A 160 -9.64 10.18 -8.65
CA LEU A 160 -9.33 10.64 -7.31
C LEU A 160 -8.88 9.43 -6.48
N TYR A 161 -7.62 9.44 -6.06
CA TYR A 161 -7.12 8.44 -5.13
C TYR A 161 -8.05 8.27 -3.94
N SER A 162 -8.54 7.06 -3.68
CA SER A 162 -9.55 6.81 -2.67
C SER A 162 -9.21 5.57 -1.83
N ASP A 163 -9.10 5.78 -0.53
CA ASP A 163 -9.01 4.72 0.47
C ASP A 163 -10.35 3.97 0.59
N LEU A 164 -11.46 4.69 0.40
CA LEU A 164 -12.81 4.14 0.50
C LEU A 164 -13.03 3.03 -0.54
N GLY A 165 -12.54 3.25 -1.76
CA GLY A 165 -12.62 2.23 -2.83
C GLY A 165 -11.90 0.94 -2.44
N PHE A 166 -10.76 1.04 -1.78
CA PHE A 166 -10.01 -0.13 -1.34
C PHE A 166 -10.55 -0.79 -0.07
N ILE A 167 -11.23 -0.03 0.81
CA ILE A 167 -12.04 -0.63 1.89
C ILE A 167 -13.10 -1.56 1.28
N LEU A 168 -13.83 -1.08 0.27
CA LEU A 168 -14.85 -1.89 -0.43
C LEU A 168 -14.25 -3.09 -1.16
N LEU A 169 -13.10 -2.94 -1.83
CA LEU A 169 -12.41 -4.07 -2.46
C LEU A 169 -12.00 -5.14 -1.42
N GLY A 170 -11.57 -4.73 -0.23
CA GLY A 170 -11.30 -5.66 0.86
C GLY A 170 -12.54 -6.45 1.28
N GLU A 171 -13.69 -5.79 1.39
CA GLU A 171 -14.98 -6.43 1.67
C GLU A 171 -15.41 -7.39 0.55
N VAL A 172 -15.19 -7.02 -0.73
CA VAL A 172 -15.46 -7.92 -1.88
C VAL A 172 -14.62 -9.19 -1.79
N VAL A 173 -13.32 -9.06 -1.47
CA VAL A 173 -12.46 -10.25 -1.28
C VAL A 173 -13.02 -11.14 -0.16
N GLU A 174 -13.39 -10.58 0.98
CA GLU A 174 -13.93 -11.34 2.10
C GLU A 174 -15.28 -12.02 1.76
N ALA A 175 -16.15 -11.32 1.04
CA ALA A 175 -17.45 -11.86 0.62
C ALA A 175 -17.31 -13.04 -0.36
N VAL A 176 -16.44 -12.92 -1.36
CA VAL A 176 -16.25 -13.95 -2.38
C VAL A 176 -15.43 -15.14 -1.86
N ALA A 177 -14.38 -14.86 -1.09
CA ALA A 177 -13.54 -15.90 -0.49
C ALA A 177 -14.17 -16.57 0.73
N THR A 178 -15.22 -15.99 1.33
CA THR A 178 -15.86 -16.43 2.59
C THR A 178 -14.87 -16.57 3.74
N GLU A 179 -13.83 -15.76 3.73
CA GLU A 179 -12.81 -15.70 4.77
C GLU A 179 -12.21 -14.28 4.90
N PRO A 180 -11.65 -13.90 6.08
CA PRO A 180 -11.04 -12.60 6.28
C PRO A 180 -9.87 -12.34 5.32
N LEU A 181 -9.74 -11.09 4.83
CA LEU A 181 -8.71 -10.64 3.88
C LEU A 181 -7.30 -11.11 4.26
N HIS A 182 -6.91 -10.97 5.53
CA HIS A 182 -5.58 -11.37 5.99
C HIS A 182 -5.30 -12.87 5.84
N ARG A 183 -6.34 -13.71 6.01
CA ARG A 183 -6.21 -15.18 5.82
C ARG A 183 -6.13 -15.53 4.35
N PHE A 184 -6.96 -14.89 3.52
CA PHE A 184 -6.92 -15.08 2.08
C PHE A 184 -5.54 -14.73 1.52
N CYS A 185 -5.00 -13.54 1.85
CA CYS A 185 -3.68 -13.10 1.40
C CYS A 185 -2.56 -14.01 1.91
N TYR A 186 -2.60 -14.41 3.18
CA TYR A 186 -1.62 -15.35 3.73
C TYR A 186 -1.61 -16.67 2.97
N ARG A 187 -2.78 -17.29 2.80
CA ARG A 187 -2.92 -18.61 2.20
C ARG A 187 -2.61 -18.62 0.70
N ASN A 188 -3.05 -17.60 -0.04
CA ASN A 188 -2.98 -17.59 -1.49
C ASN A 188 -1.77 -16.83 -2.05
N LEU A 189 -1.12 -15.99 -1.26
CA LEU A 189 -0.01 -15.15 -1.70
C LEU A 189 1.21 -15.33 -0.80
N PHE A 190 1.17 -14.91 0.48
CA PHE A 190 2.37 -14.79 1.29
C PHE A 190 3.02 -16.14 1.61
N SER A 191 2.26 -17.14 2.10
CA SER A 191 2.80 -18.45 2.45
C SER A 191 3.32 -19.24 1.25
N LYS A 192 2.67 -19.10 0.09
CA LYS A 192 3.08 -19.78 -1.15
C LYS A 192 4.42 -19.29 -1.69
N HIS A 193 4.80 -18.07 -1.32
CA HIS A 193 6.01 -17.41 -1.80
C HIS A 193 7.03 -17.15 -0.69
N ASP A 194 6.90 -17.91 0.42
CA ASP A 194 7.82 -17.87 1.57
C ASP A 194 8.02 -16.44 2.14
N CYS A 195 6.94 -15.63 2.12
CA CYS A 195 6.88 -14.31 2.75
C CYS A 195 6.36 -14.44 4.19
N LYS A 196 7.23 -14.82 5.12
CA LYS A 196 6.89 -15.10 6.52
C LYS A 196 6.80 -13.86 7.37
N GLU A 197 7.45 -12.78 6.94
CA GLU A 197 7.50 -11.48 7.60
C GLU A 197 6.54 -10.47 6.96
N THR A 198 5.60 -10.98 6.12
CA THR A 198 4.54 -10.18 5.49
C THR A 198 3.19 -10.61 6.05
N PHE A 199 2.54 -9.69 6.78
CA PHE A 199 1.32 -10.02 7.51
C PHE A 199 0.54 -8.77 7.94
N PHE A 200 -0.72 -8.98 8.31
CA PHE A 200 -1.55 -8.00 9.01
C PHE A 200 -1.51 -8.23 10.52
N ILE A 201 -1.49 -7.13 11.30
CA ILE A 201 -1.55 -7.20 12.77
C ILE A 201 -2.98 -6.86 13.23
N ARG A 202 -3.66 -7.85 13.79
CA ARG A 202 -5.01 -7.67 14.34
C ARG A 202 -4.93 -7.08 15.73
N LEU A 203 -5.78 -6.10 16.04
CA LEU A 203 -5.92 -5.56 17.38
C LEU A 203 -6.33 -6.64 18.38
N GLY A 204 -5.81 -6.55 19.60
CA GLY A 204 -6.04 -7.54 20.66
C GLY A 204 -5.33 -8.90 20.47
N ARG A 205 -4.69 -9.12 19.31
CA ARG A 205 -3.99 -10.37 18.99
C ARG A 205 -2.61 -10.09 18.41
N ARG A 206 -1.72 -9.51 19.22
CA ARG A 206 -0.31 -9.46 18.85
C ARG A 206 0.24 -10.90 18.91
N PRO A 207 0.49 -11.55 17.77
CA PRO A 207 0.94 -12.94 17.79
C PRO A 207 2.24 -13.06 18.56
N GLN A 208 2.40 -14.12 19.36
CA GLN A 208 3.65 -14.40 20.08
C GLN A 208 4.85 -14.49 19.12
N ALA A 209 4.59 -14.91 17.87
CA ALA A 209 5.61 -15.00 16.81
C ALA A 209 6.35 -13.67 16.53
N TYR A 210 5.76 -12.52 16.89
CA TYR A 210 6.38 -11.21 16.65
C TYR A 210 6.99 -10.59 17.92
N ARG A 211 7.03 -11.33 19.04
CA ARG A 211 7.77 -10.91 20.24
C ARG A 211 9.26 -10.87 19.90
N GLY A 212 9.89 -9.72 20.16
CA GLY A 212 11.30 -9.50 19.85
C GLY A 212 11.61 -9.02 18.42
N ARG A 213 10.59 -8.94 17.52
CA ARG A 213 10.79 -8.34 16.19
C ARG A 213 10.89 -6.83 16.29
N LEU A 214 11.79 -6.26 15.49
CA LEU A 214 11.96 -4.81 15.41
C LEU A 214 10.94 -4.24 14.42
N PHE A 215 10.08 -3.35 14.90
CA PHE A 215 9.18 -2.54 14.07
C PHE A 215 9.69 -1.11 14.00
N ALA A 216 9.60 -0.50 12.83
CA ALA A 216 9.76 0.93 12.69
C ALA A 216 8.61 1.65 13.42
N ALA A 217 8.95 2.61 14.29
CA ALA A 217 7.97 3.48 14.91
C ALA A 217 7.38 4.41 13.85
N THR A 218 6.08 4.64 13.94
CA THR A 218 5.39 5.65 13.16
C THR A 218 5.09 6.87 14.05
N GLU A 219 3.92 7.42 14.03
CA GLU A 219 3.58 8.66 14.69
C GLU A 219 3.50 8.55 16.22
N GLU A 220 3.86 9.61 16.93
CA GLU A 220 3.38 9.86 18.28
C GLU A 220 1.94 10.36 18.17
N CYS A 221 0.99 9.43 18.22
CA CYS A 221 -0.38 9.66 17.86
C CYS A 221 -1.15 10.36 18.97
N PRO A 222 -1.69 11.58 18.75
CA PRO A 222 -2.38 12.34 19.78
C PRO A 222 -3.60 11.64 20.36
N TRP A 223 -4.45 11.05 19.48
CA TRP A 223 -5.70 10.42 19.94
C TRP A 223 -5.48 9.03 20.57
N ARG A 224 -4.40 8.33 20.21
CA ARG A 224 -4.02 7.06 20.84
C ARG A 224 -3.13 7.25 22.07
N GLY A 225 -2.63 8.47 22.32
CA GLY A 225 -1.81 8.82 23.47
C GLY A 225 -0.47 8.08 23.56
N LYS A 226 0.08 7.63 22.43
CA LYS A 226 1.32 6.83 22.40
C LYS A 226 2.02 6.86 21.05
N VAL A 227 3.31 6.52 21.06
CA VAL A 227 4.05 6.21 19.84
C VAL A 227 3.51 4.89 19.25
N ILE A 228 3.09 4.95 18.00
CA ILE A 228 2.61 3.76 17.29
C ILE A 228 3.81 2.95 16.84
N ARG A 229 3.88 1.69 17.29
CA ARG A 229 4.93 0.75 16.91
C ARG A 229 4.39 -0.67 16.91
N GLY A 230 4.42 -1.32 15.73
CA GLY A 230 3.83 -2.65 15.55
C GLY A 230 2.30 -2.67 15.62
N TRP A 231 1.67 -1.55 15.25
CA TRP A 231 0.25 -1.39 15.00
C TRP A 231 0.08 -0.51 13.77
N VAL A 232 -1.00 -0.73 13.00
CA VAL A 232 -1.27 0.06 11.81
C VAL A 232 -1.39 1.55 12.14
N HIS A 233 -0.73 2.39 11.34
CA HIS A 233 -0.76 3.84 11.50
C HIS A 233 -2.10 4.43 11.08
N ASP A 234 -2.67 3.96 9.95
CA ASP A 234 -3.95 4.44 9.44
C ASP A 234 -5.05 4.32 10.51
N ASP A 235 -5.75 5.43 10.75
CA ASP A 235 -6.69 5.54 11.86
C ASP A 235 -7.96 4.73 11.61
N ASN A 236 -8.46 4.70 10.37
CA ASN A 236 -9.64 3.88 10.01
C ASN A 236 -9.28 2.39 10.03
N ALA A 237 -8.15 2.00 9.47
CA ALA A 237 -7.71 0.60 9.51
C ALA A 237 -7.50 0.13 10.96
N TYR A 238 -6.96 1.00 11.83
CA TYR A 238 -6.86 0.70 13.26
C TYR A 238 -8.23 0.49 13.90
N ALA A 239 -9.16 1.40 13.66
CA ALA A 239 -10.54 1.29 14.18
C ALA A 239 -11.27 0.05 13.63
N MET A 240 -10.93 -0.41 12.42
CA MET A 240 -11.42 -1.65 11.81
C MET A 240 -10.74 -2.92 12.35
N GLY A 241 -9.85 -2.81 13.33
CA GLY A 241 -9.17 -3.96 13.92
C GLY A 241 -7.82 -4.33 13.30
N GLY A 242 -7.21 -3.44 12.52
CA GLY A 242 -5.88 -3.57 11.94
C GLY A 242 -5.81 -4.29 10.59
N VAL A 243 -6.95 -4.71 10.04
CA VAL A 243 -7.04 -5.39 8.73
C VAL A 243 -8.04 -4.67 7.85
N ALA A 244 -7.55 -3.97 6.84
CA ALA A 244 -8.38 -3.27 5.88
C ALA A 244 -7.79 -3.37 4.46
N GLY A 245 -8.63 -3.20 3.44
CA GLY A 245 -8.18 -3.31 2.05
C GLY A 245 -7.24 -2.18 1.62
N HIS A 246 -7.25 -1.04 2.30
CA HIS A 246 -6.44 0.14 1.96
C HIS A 246 -5.14 0.25 2.75
N ALA A 247 -5.03 -0.36 3.94
CA ALA A 247 -3.88 -0.26 4.85
C ALA A 247 -3.84 -1.43 5.85
N GLY A 248 -2.70 -1.60 6.55
CA GLY A 248 -2.54 -2.56 7.64
C GLY A 248 -1.53 -3.69 7.38
N LEU A 249 -0.96 -3.76 6.18
CA LEU A 249 0.08 -4.72 5.85
C LEU A 249 1.43 -4.29 6.43
N PHE A 250 2.14 -5.23 7.05
CA PHE A 250 3.52 -5.08 7.52
C PHE A 250 4.44 -5.99 6.72
N SER A 251 5.67 -5.53 6.47
CA SER A 251 6.70 -6.35 5.84
C SER A 251 8.11 -5.76 6.04
N THR A 252 9.13 -6.51 5.61
CA THR A 252 10.51 -6.06 5.42
C THR A 252 10.75 -5.65 3.97
N ALA A 253 11.80 -4.89 3.70
CA ALA A 253 12.17 -4.51 2.32
C ALA A 253 12.46 -5.74 1.44
N TRP A 254 13.04 -6.79 2.02
CA TRP A 254 13.34 -8.05 1.32
C TRP A 254 12.08 -8.77 0.87
N GLU A 255 11.08 -8.89 1.73
CA GLU A 255 9.84 -9.58 1.34
C GLU A 255 8.95 -8.75 0.43
N VAL A 256 8.96 -7.41 0.58
CA VAL A 256 8.35 -6.51 -0.41
C VAL A 256 9.00 -6.74 -1.79
N TYR A 257 10.33 -6.87 -1.87
CA TYR A 257 11.03 -7.20 -3.11
C TYR A 257 10.54 -8.54 -3.69
N ARG A 258 10.41 -9.57 -2.88
CA ARG A 258 9.89 -10.88 -3.33
C ARG A 258 8.48 -10.76 -3.90
N LEU A 259 7.58 -10.06 -3.22
CA LEU A 259 6.22 -9.84 -3.71
C LEU A 259 6.19 -9.03 -5.03
N VAL A 260 7.04 -8.03 -5.15
CA VAL A 260 7.16 -7.24 -6.39
C VAL A 260 7.71 -8.09 -7.54
N ARG A 261 8.69 -8.96 -7.25
CA ARG A 261 9.21 -9.93 -8.23
C ARG A 261 8.11 -10.87 -8.76
N LEU A 262 7.13 -11.27 -7.93
CA LEU A 262 6.00 -12.08 -8.41
C LEU A 262 5.24 -11.37 -9.53
N TRP A 263 4.97 -10.06 -9.37
CA TRP A 263 4.33 -9.26 -10.40
C TRP A 263 5.22 -9.16 -11.65
N PHE A 264 6.49 -8.81 -11.46
CA PHE A 264 7.45 -8.63 -12.55
C PHE A 264 7.62 -9.90 -13.38
N ASP A 265 7.86 -11.05 -12.71
CA ASP A 265 8.05 -12.34 -13.35
C ASP A 265 6.77 -12.84 -14.02
N SER A 266 5.60 -12.54 -13.44
CA SER A 266 4.31 -12.87 -14.05
C SER A 266 4.06 -12.11 -15.34
N ILE A 267 4.42 -10.80 -15.39
CA ILE A 267 4.36 -10.01 -16.62
C ILE A 267 5.25 -10.62 -17.71
N ALA A 268 6.40 -11.16 -17.34
CA ALA A 268 7.31 -11.86 -18.24
C ALA A 268 6.84 -13.28 -18.60
N GLY A 269 5.74 -13.77 -18.03
CA GLY A 269 5.19 -15.12 -18.27
C GLY A 269 5.86 -16.24 -17.49
N THR A 270 6.73 -15.93 -16.53
CA THR A 270 7.46 -16.89 -15.70
C THR A 270 7.00 -16.95 -14.25
N GLY A 271 6.12 -16.04 -13.84
CA GLY A 271 5.58 -15.96 -12.48
C GLY A 271 4.24 -16.68 -12.29
N PRO A 272 3.71 -16.67 -11.06
CA PRO A 272 2.53 -17.43 -10.68
C PRO A 272 1.19 -16.75 -11.05
N LEU A 273 1.20 -15.45 -11.34
CA LEU A 273 -0.01 -14.71 -11.72
C LEU A 273 -0.22 -14.82 -13.24
N ASN A 274 -1.46 -14.74 -13.68
CA ASN A 274 -1.76 -14.68 -15.10
C ASN A 274 -1.07 -13.46 -15.76
N SER A 275 -0.27 -13.68 -16.80
CA SER A 275 0.58 -12.64 -17.40
C SER A 275 -0.21 -11.50 -18.01
N THR A 276 -1.36 -11.80 -18.64
CA THR A 276 -2.25 -10.80 -19.22
C THR A 276 -2.85 -9.91 -18.13
N LEU A 277 -3.34 -10.52 -17.04
CA LEU A 277 -3.88 -9.77 -15.89
C LEU A 277 -2.78 -8.97 -15.19
N ALA A 278 -1.62 -9.56 -14.92
CA ALA A 278 -0.50 -8.86 -14.28
C ALA A 278 -0.05 -7.63 -15.11
N THR A 279 0.00 -7.78 -16.43
CA THR A 279 0.29 -6.68 -17.35
C THR A 279 -0.81 -5.61 -17.30
N LEU A 280 -2.08 -5.98 -17.34
CA LEU A 280 -3.22 -5.06 -17.26
C LEU A 280 -3.21 -4.27 -15.96
N PHE A 281 -2.99 -4.93 -14.81
CA PHE A 281 -2.99 -4.29 -13.50
C PHE A 281 -1.87 -3.26 -13.34
N THR A 282 -0.71 -3.49 -13.95
CA THR A 282 0.48 -2.64 -13.82
C THR A 282 0.64 -1.63 -14.96
N THR A 283 -0.31 -1.55 -15.87
CA THR A 283 -0.30 -0.59 -17.00
C THR A 283 -1.30 0.53 -16.74
N CYS A 284 -0.89 1.78 -17.06
CA CYS A 284 -1.79 2.93 -17.00
C CYS A 284 -3.05 2.69 -17.80
N GLN A 285 -4.20 2.81 -17.16
CA GLN A 285 -5.49 2.63 -17.82
C GLN A 285 -5.79 3.82 -18.72
N LYS A 286 -6.30 3.55 -19.92
CA LYS A 286 -6.67 4.55 -20.93
C LYS A 286 -7.97 4.13 -21.60
N GLY A 287 -8.75 5.08 -22.06
CA GLY A 287 -10.03 4.82 -22.75
C GLY A 287 -11.05 5.94 -22.47
N ASN A 288 -12.23 5.80 -23.03
CA ASN A 288 -13.28 6.81 -22.92
C ASN A 288 -13.86 6.91 -21.49
N ASP A 289 -13.79 5.81 -20.73
CA ASP A 289 -14.29 5.72 -19.34
C ASP A 289 -13.18 5.95 -18.31
N ILE A 290 -12.03 6.49 -18.74
CA ILE A 290 -10.91 6.81 -17.87
C ILE A 290 -10.69 8.32 -17.87
N PRO A 291 -10.64 8.96 -16.70
CA PRO A 291 -10.39 10.39 -16.60
C PRO A 291 -9.08 10.80 -17.26
N VAL A 292 -9.13 11.89 -18.04
CA VAL A 292 -7.95 12.47 -18.67
C VAL A 292 -6.90 12.82 -17.62
N GLY A 293 -5.65 12.42 -17.86
CA GLY A 293 -4.53 12.69 -16.95
C GLY A 293 -4.39 11.69 -15.80
N SER A 294 -5.23 10.63 -15.74
CA SER A 294 -5.03 9.55 -14.78
C SER A 294 -3.71 8.80 -15.06
N SER A 295 -2.95 8.52 -13.99
CA SER A 295 -1.74 7.69 -14.02
C SER A 295 -1.97 6.27 -13.49
N TRP A 296 -3.20 5.93 -13.10
CA TRP A 296 -3.48 4.68 -12.41
C TRP A 296 -3.57 3.48 -13.36
N GLY A 297 -2.88 2.40 -12.96
CA GLY A 297 -3.20 1.03 -13.30
C GLY A 297 -4.33 0.50 -12.41
N LEU A 298 -4.39 -0.81 -12.16
CA LEU A 298 -5.38 -1.42 -11.29
C LEU A 298 -4.76 -1.73 -9.92
N GLY A 299 -4.81 -0.73 -9.03
CA GLY A 299 -4.16 -0.78 -7.72
C GLY A 299 -2.68 -0.41 -7.73
N TRP A 300 -2.11 -0.14 -8.90
CA TRP A 300 -0.76 0.38 -9.10
C TRP A 300 -0.81 1.78 -9.71
N ASP A 301 0.16 2.63 -9.36
CA ASP A 301 0.42 3.90 -10.02
C ASP A 301 1.43 3.73 -11.14
N THR A 302 1.47 4.67 -12.08
CA THR A 302 2.47 4.75 -13.14
C THR A 302 3.09 6.15 -13.20
N PRO A 303 4.27 6.35 -13.83
CA PRO A 303 4.92 7.65 -13.85
C PRO A 303 4.04 8.77 -14.39
N SER A 304 3.87 9.84 -13.60
CA SER A 304 3.09 11.03 -13.94
C SER A 304 4.04 12.22 -14.18
N HIS A 305 4.69 12.26 -15.33
CA HIS A 305 5.59 13.35 -15.66
C HIS A 305 4.84 14.70 -15.86
N PRO A 306 5.50 15.85 -15.51
CA PRO A 306 6.91 16.03 -15.14
C PRO A 306 7.26 15.83 -13.65
N HIS A 307 6.30 15.65 -12.76
CA HIS A 307 6.53 15.63 -11.30
C HIS A 307 6.29 14.26 -10.68
N SER A 308 6.69 13.19 -11.37
CA SER A 308 6.53 11.83 -10.83
C SER A 308 7.40 11.59 -9.60
N SER A 309 6.83 10.91 -8.61
CA SER A 309 7.59 10.42 -7.45
C SER A 309 8.62 9.33 -7.82
N SER A 310 8.54 8.79 -9.04
CA SER A 310 9.54 7.87 -9.60
C SER A 310 10.86 8.57 -10.03
N GLY A 311 10.87 9.91 -10.11
CA GLY A 311 11.99 10.64 -10.71
C GLY A 311 11.85 10.79 -12.23
N ARG A 312 12.91 11.26 -12.89
CA ARG A 312 12.90 11.63 -14.31
C ARG A 312 13.15 10.47 -15.27
N PHE A 313 13.80 9.41 -14.83
CA PHE A 313 14.37 8.39 -15.71
C PHE A 313 13.56 7.10 -15.83
N PHE A 314 12.59 6.87 -14.94
CA PHE A 314 11.72 5.71 -15.04
C PHE A 314 10.91 5.75 -16.34
N SER A 315 10.88 4.61 -17.05
CA SER A 315 10.20 4.51 -18.34
C SER A 315 8.67 4.59 -18.22
N PRO A 316 7.95 4.92 -19.29
CA PRO A 316 6.48 4.87 -19.28
C PRO A 316 5.88 3.48 -19.01
N MET A 317 6.72 2.43 -19.09
CA MET A 317 6.31 1.05 -18.78
C MET A 317 6.48 0.73 -17.28
N SER A 318 6.87 1.71 -16.48
CA SER A 318 7.09 1.55 -15.05
C SER A 318 5.77 1.58 -14.28
N PHE A 319 5.78 0.93 -13.13
CA PHE A 319 4.68 0.96 -12.17
C PHE A 319 5.23 1.04 -10.74
N GLY A 320 4.42 1.52 -9.83
CA GLY A 320 4.83 1.67 -8.45
C GLY A 320 3.66 2.02 -7.55
N HIS A 321 3.94 2.31 -6.30
CA HIS A 321 2.97 2.85 -5.36
C HIS A 321 3.69 3.49 -4.17
N LEU A 322 3.01 4.40 -3.50
CA LEU A 322 3.49 5.09 -2.31
C LEU A 322 2.70 4.68 -1.06
N GLY A 323 3.36 4.67 0.08
CA GLY A 323 2.72 4.54 1.38
C GLY A 323 2.87 5.82 2.21
N PHE A 324 1.81 6.17 2.93
CA PHE A 324 1.76 7.39 3.73
C PHE A 324 2.88 7.47 4.78
N THR A 325 3.26 6.34 5.34
CA THR A 325 4.34 6.21 6.34
C THR A 325 5.73 6.53 5.79
N GLY A 326 5.87 6.73 4.49
CA GLY A 326 7.13 7.03 3.80
C GLY A 326 7.70 5.84 3.03
N THR A 327 6.88 4.83 2.81
CA THR A 327 7.24 3.66 2.01
C THR A 327 6.96 3.88 0.53
N SER A 328 7.70 3.24 -0.35
CA SER A 328 7.46 3.27 -1.79
C SER A 328 8.09 2.08 -2.52
N ILE A 329 7.48 1.77 -3.65
CA ILE A 329 7.94 0.80 -4.64
C ILE A 329 7.91 1.50 -5.99
N TRP A 330 8.98 1.37 -6.78
CA TRP A 330 8.99 1.70 -8.19
C TRP A 330 9.73 0.64 -8.99
N VAL A 331 9.13 0.21 -10.08
CA VAL A 331 9.62 -0.86 -10.96
C VAL A 331 9.69 -0.34 -12.38
N ASP A 332 10.87 -0.37 -13.00
CA ASP A 332 11.03 -0.12 -14.45
C ASP A 332 11.12 -1.46 -15.18
N ARG A 333 10.06 -1.83 -15.87
CA ARG A 333 10.00 -3.08 -16.64
C ARG A 333 10.97 -3.12 -17.82
N LYS A 334 11.26 -1.95 -18.41
CA LYS A 334 12.16 -1.87 -19.57
C LYS A 334 13.62 -2.15 -19.20
N ARG A 335 13.99 -1.86 -17.92
CA ARG A 335 15.37 -1.94 -17.46
C ARG A 335 15.61 -3.00 -16.38
N ASP A 336 14.57 -3.76 -16.05
CA ASP A 336 14.58 -4.69 -14.91
C ASP A 336 15.16 -4.01 -13.65
N LEU A 337 14.65 -2.82 -13.34
CA LEU A 337 15.04 -2.05 -12.17
C LEU A 337 13.89 -2.04 -11.16
N ILE A 338 14.18 -2.43 -9.92
CA ILE A 338 13.24 -2.38 -8.79
C ILE A 338 13.87 -1.55 -7.69
N VAL A 339 13.17 -0.52 -7.24
CA VAL A 339 13.58 0.32 -6.11
C VAL A 339 12.51 0.26 -5.03
N ILE A 340 12.91 -0.18 -3.84
CA ILE A 340 12.07 -0.25 -2.65
C ILE A 340 12.70 0.62 -1.59
N LEU A 341 12.00 1.68 -1.20
CA LEU A 341 12.38 2.57 -0.11
C LEU A 341 11.33 2.46 0.99
N LEU A 342 11.69 1.89 2.12
CA LEU A 342 10.85 1.84 3.31
C LEU A 342 11.42 2.78 4.36
N THR A 343 10.69 3.84 4.71
CA THR A 343 11.08 4.79 5.76
C THR A 343 9.98 4.92 6.81
N ASN A 344 10.32 5.52 7.93
CA ASN A 344 9.38 5.92 8.96
C ASN A 344 9.24 7.45 9.05
N ARG A 345 9.08 8.13 7.90
CA ARG A 345 9.04 9.60 7.81
C ARG A 345 8.01 10.24 8.73
N VAL A 346 6.92 9.53 9.05
CA VAL A 346 5.86 9.99 9.95
C VAL A 346 6.23 9.92 11.44
N HIS A 347 7.43 9.45 11.76
CA HIS A 347 7.94 9.43 13.12
C HIS A 347 8.81 10.68 13.40
N PRO A 348 8.56 11.45 14.48
CA PRO A 348 7.44 11.30 15.41
C PRO A 348 6.14 11.97 14.96
N SER A 349 6.14 12.77 13.88
CA SER A 349 4.95 13.48 13.37
C SER A 349 4.66 13.17 11.91
N ARG A 350 3.37 13.03 11.57
CA ARG A 350 2.88 12.88 10.20
C ARG A 350 3.04 14.12 9.32
N ASP A 351 3.32 15.28 9.90
CA ASP A 351 3.42 16.58 9.20
C ASP A 351 4.67 16.67 8.33
N ASN A 352 5.69 15.85 8.60
CA ASN A 352 6.92 15.83 7.79
C ASN A 352 6.61 15.35 6.36
N SER A 353 6.84 16.20 5.37
CA SER A 353 6.57 15.91 3.96
C SER A 353 7.81 15.94 3.06
N GLU A 354 8.99 16.17 3.62
CA GLU A 354 10.27 16.34 2.89
C GLU A 354 10.62 15.17 1.97
N ILE A 355 10.13 13.98 2.29
CA ILE A 355 10.33 12.78 1.46
C ILE A 355 9.76 12.94 0.03
N ARG A 356 8.83 13.88 -0.18
CA ARG A 356 8.26 14.14 -1.50
C ARG A 356 9.30 14.70 -2.48
N LEU A 357 10.25 15.48 -1.98
CA LEU A 357 11.37 16.01 -2.75
C LEU A 357 12.54 15.03 -2.79
N PHE A 358 12.83 14.39 -1.66
CA PHE A 358 13.93 13.47 -1.52
C PHE A 358 13.81 12.23 -2.44
N ARG A 359 12.63 11.64 -2.52
CA ARG A 359 12.41 10.38 -3.24
C ARG A 359 12.76 10.46 -4.73
N PRO A 360 12.24 11.41 -5.52
CA PRO A 360 12.60 11.51 -6.94
C PRO A 360 14.09 11.77 -7.17
N GLU A 361 14.75 12.56 -6.32
CA GLU A 361 16.20 12.78 -6.40
C GLU A 361 17.01 11.50 -6.12
N LEU A 362 16.58 10.71 -5.11
CA LEU A 362 17.19 9.42 -4.82
C LEU A 362 17.03 8.46 -6.01
N HIS A 363 15.85 8.43 -6.62
CA HIS A 363 15.58 7.57 -7.76
C HIS A 363 16.43 7.97 -8.98
N ASP A 364 16.58 9.26 -9.25
CA ASP A 364 17.44 9.75 -10.31
C ASP A 364 18.90 9.34 -10.09
N LEU A 365 19.41 9.50 -8.87
CA LEU A 365 20.75 9.06 -8.48
C LEU A 365 20.94 7.54 -8.63
N ILE A 366 19.96 6.74 -8.21
CA ILE A 366 20.00 5.27 -8.39
C ILE A 366 20.10 4.94 -9.89
N PHE A 367 19.35 5.66 -10.72
CA PHE A 367 19.38 5.46 -12.15
C PHE A 367 20.78 5.72 -12.74
N GLU A 368 21.41 6.84 -12.35
CA GLU A 368 22.78 7.19 -12.78
C GLU A 368 23.81 6.12 -12.36
N GLU A 369 23.72 5.63 -11.11
CA GLU A 369 24.72 4.71 -10.55
C GLU A 369 24.53 3.24 -10.97
N VAL A 370 23.27 2.81 -11.15
CA VAL A 370 22.95 1.39 -11.36
C VAL A 370 22.68 1.06 -12.82
N VAL A 371 22.09 1.99 -13.56
CA VAL A 371 21.73 1.80 -14.98
C VAL A 371 22.77 2.42 -15.90
N GLY A 372 23.44 3.49 -15.47
CA GLY A 372 24.50 4.14 -16.24
C GLY A 372 23.95 5.09 -17.32
N VAL A 373 23.18 6.10 -16.90
CA VAL A 373 22.64 7.16 -17.79
C VAL A 373 23.50 8.41 -17.68
#